data_9f685eaf1f1d12d915742d915bd1d74f
#
_entry.id   9f685eaf1f1d12d915742d915bd1d74f
#
_cell.length_a   1.000
_cell.length_b   1.000
_cell.length_c   1.000
_cell.angle_alpha   90.00
_cell.angle_beta   90.00
_cell.angle_gamma   90.00
#
_symmetry.space_group_name_H-M   'P 1'
#
loop_
_entity.id
_entity.type
_entity.pdbx_description
1 polymer ?
#
loop_
_entity_poly.entity_id
_entity_poly.type
_entity_poly.pdbx_seq_one_letter_code
_entity_poly.pdbx_strand_id
1 'polypeptide(L)'
;MPKLGSSGKVHVTIITRGSKRKDGYRMVQEVHKVYDPAIQNNRVIKSKTLGYLPPDVDDVSMVVPKPPSTQAQKSDDQPQGTEGRDQSTVPTPEQPQSLEQATAQSMATNAAVVQDTRMPGLVKYPLDLVLLVIVLAGLAGFTSCRQIAEYWKLHRLGLSVWFDHFPDRDISHDTVRNVIKILGKGDVNQLIKQFTAPLVEMFKQRVVALDGQAVRAASSEEHKKHSRYVLNVYDTDNELCLQQVLIEEKKNEITEAINVVKSLDLSGAVVTCDAMNTQRKFAQFLIEKKRCDYCFAVKCNHEELHTHVKGWFETRQGQEEAKCHFREENGHGRFEEREIRVLPASLMKTYTQDILDKWVGLEDGCLVMARTKRTFKDDPTKDSDEVRYFITSLNFDRAHIAPTLARVIRRHWMVENSLHWVLDVTFGQDRTQCRNGDFLAGKTALNKLIFNLMSKVQSIEEEKTGRQAPHKPSIKVRLSTPKAAMSVLSEFIESWDSMK
;
A
#
# COMPACT_ATOMS: atom_id res chain seq x y z
N MET A 1 18.63 39.56 16.83
CA MET A 1 17.66 38.50 16.49
C MET A 1 16.42 38.72 17.35
N PRO A 2 15.27 39.10 16.82
CA PRO A 2 14.04 39.21 17.61
C PRO A 2 13.47 37.81 17.87
N LYS A 3 13.09 37.53 19.10
CA LYS A 3 12.45 36.33 19.57
C LYS A 3 11.09 36.15 18.85
N LEU A 4 10.91 35.07 18.10
CA LEU A 4 9.63 34.65 17.52
C LEU A 4 8.68 34.29 18.67
N GLY A 5 7.60 35.03 18.79
CA GLY A 5 6.50 34.71 19.70
C GLY A 5 5.72 33.47 19.22
N SER A 6 5.13 32.76 20.14
CA SER A 6 4.57 31.40 20.08
C SER A 6 3.29 31.20 19.25
N SER A 7 3.07 31.88 18.13
CA SER A 7 1.91 31.66 17.24
C SER A 7 2.25 31.50 15.75
N GLY A 8 3.40 30.93 15.45
CA GLY A 8 3.92 30.79 14.09
C GLY A 8 3.29 29.66 13.25
N LYS A 9 1.97 29.48 13.22
CA LYS A 9 1.33 28.58 12.24
C LYS A 9 1.41 29.19 10.85
N VAL A 10 2.10 28.53 9.93
CA VAL A 10 2.11 28.89 8.51
C VAL A 10 0.78 28.46 7.89
N HIS A 11 0.02 29.40 7.37
CA HIS A 11 -1.19 29.12 6.60
C HIS A 11 -0.82 29.09 5.12
N VAL A 12 -1.11 27.97 4.46
CA VAL A 12 -0.94 27.82 3.01
C VAL A 12 -2.29 28.06 2.34
N THR A 13 -2.33 28.97 1.39
CA THR A 13 -3.55 29.32 0.64
C THR A 13 -3.23 29.32 -0.85
N ILE A 14 -4.09 28.71 -1.65
CA ILE A 14 -4.03 28.81 -3.11
C ILE A 14 -4.86 30.04 -3.50
N ILE A 15 -4.25 30.97 -4.24
CA ILE A 15 -4.90 32.19 -4.73
C ILE A 15 -4.80 32.29 -6.24
N THR A 16 -5.90 32.71 -6.85
CA THR A 16 -5.93 33.09 -8.27
C THR A 16 -5.75 34.59 -8.37
N ARG A 17 -4.73 35.03 -9.11
CA ARG A 17 -4.55 36.45 -9.40
C ARG A 17 -5.06 36.76 -10.79
N GLY A 18 -5.88 37.78 -10.91
CA GLY A 18 -6.32 38.29 -12.22
C GLY A 18 -5.10 38.54 -13.11
N SER A 19 -5.09 37.99 -14.30
CA SER A 19 -4.00 38.17 -15.25
C SER A 19 -4.17 39.53 -15.92
N LYS A 20 -3.07 40.29 -16.01
CA LYS A 20 -2.96 41.38 -16.98
C LYS A 20 -2.65 40.88 -18.43
N ARG A 21 -2.67 39.56 -18.63
CA ARG A 21 -2.37 38.94 -19.92
C ARG A 21 -3.53 39.16 -20.88
N LYS A 22 -3.19 39.48 -22.15
CA LYS A 22 -4.14 39.72 -23.24
C LYS A 22 -4.92 38.44 -23.67
N ASP A 23 -4.42 37.26 -23.26
CA ASP A 23 -4.99 35.93 -23.57
C ASP A 23 -6.02 35.44 -22.53
N GLY A 24 -6.34 36.25 -21.53
CA GLY A 24 -7.36 35.94 -20.52
C GLY A 24 -6.96 34.91 -19.44
N TYR A 25 -5.78 34.31 -19.53
CA TYR A 25 -5.31 33.34 -18.52
C TYR A 25 -5.02 34.01 -17.18
N ARG A 26 -5.41 33.37 -16.07
CA ARG A 26 -5.21 33.84 -14.70
C ARG A 26 -4.12 33.03 -14.02
N MET A 27 -3.17 33.67 -13.37
CA MET A 27 -2.07 33.01 -12.66
C MET A 27 -2.54 32.43 -11.33
N VAL A 28 -2.23 31.17 -11.06
CA VAL A 28 -2.48 30.49 -9.79
C VAL A 28 -1.20 30.38 -8.99
N GLN A 29 -1.25 30.79 -7.73
CA GLN A 29 -0.11 30.77 -6.82
C GLN A 29 -0.48 30.09 -5.52
N GLU A 30 0.44 29.25 -5.03
CA GLU A 30 0.48 28.83 -3.64
C GLU A 30 1.17 29.92 -2.81
N VAL A 31 0.50 30.40 -1.77
CA VAL A 31 0.99 31.50 -0.94
C VAL A 31 1.06 31.06 0.50
N HIS A 32 2.25 31.13 1.07
CA HIS A 32 2.52 30.86 2.47
C HIS A 32 2.44 32.16 3.25
N LYS A 33 1.57 32.20 4.25
CA LYS A 33 1.34 33.39 5.10
C LYS A 33 1.60 33.03 6.55
N VAL A 34 2.20 33.96 7.29
CA VAL A 34 2.33 33.94 8.75
C VAL A 34 1.66 35.17 9.31
N TYR A 35 0.90 35.01 10.38
CA TYR A 35 0.32 36.14 11.07
C TYR A 35 1.42 37.04 11.69
N ASP A 36 1.43 38.30 11.32
CA ASP A 36 2.36 39.29 11.84
C ASP A 36 1.61 40.21 12.83
N PRO A 37 1.90 40.10 14.14
CA PRO A 37 1.23 40.90 15.17
C PRO A 37 1.47 42.41 15.04
N ALA A 38 2.60 42.80 14.44
CA ALA A 38 2.96 44.21 14.30
C ALA A 38 2.06 44.95 13.31
N ILE A 39 1.55 44.25 12.31
CA ILE A 39 0.63 44.82 11.30
C ILE A 39 -0.79 44.29 11.44
N GLN A 40 -1.06 43.48 12.47
CA GLN A 40 -2.34 42.78 12.71
C GLN A 40 -2.93 42.06 11.46
N ASN A 41 -2.06 41.53 10.59
CA ASN A 41 -2.44 40.91 9.36
C ASN A 41 -1.51 39.76 8.98
N ASN A 42 -1.90 38.92 7.99
CA ASN A 42 -1.08 37.85 7.47
C ASN A 42 -0.02 38.39 6.51
N ARG A 43 1.25 38.14 6.81
CA ARG A 43 2.39 38.47 5.95
C ARG A 43 2.73 37.29 5.06
N VAL A 44 2.89 37.52 3.74
CA VAL A 44 3.37 36.51 2.81
C VAL A 44 4.87 36.31 2.99
N ILE A 45 5.27 35.06 3.30
CA ILE A 45 6.69 34.71 3.49
C ILE A 45 7.25 33.96 2.28
N LYS A 46 6.40 33.29 1.51
CA LYS A 46 6.79 32.57 0.30
C LYS A 46 5.60 32.47 -0.65
N SER A 47 5.85 32.57 -1.95
CA SER A 47 4.86 32.25 -2.97
C SER A 47 5.51 31.45 -4.10
N LYS A 48 4.77 30.50 -4.66
CA LYS A 48 5.18 29.69 -5.81
C LYS A 48 4.06 29.70 -6.84
N THR A 49 4.40 29.98 -8.09
CA THR A 49 3.43 29.88 -9.18
C THR A 49 3.21 28.40 -9.51
N LEU A 50 1.96 27.95 -9.42
CA LEU A 50 1.55 26.59 -9.75
C LEU A 50 1.27 26.42 -11.24
N GLY A 51 0.81 27.48 -11.90
CA GLY A 51 0.47 27.50 -13.32
C GLY A 51 -0.55 28.59 -13.64
N TYR A 52 -1.35 28.37 -14.68
CA TYR A 52 -2.33 29.32 -15.19
C TYR A 52 -3.69 28.65 -15.38
N LEU A 53 -4.77 29.33 -15.02
CA LEU A 53 -6.13 28.91 -15.34
C LEU A 53 -6.53 29.47 -16.69
N PRO A 54 -7.17 28.67 -17.56
CA PRO A 54 -7.77 29.15 -18.80
C PRO A 54 -8.83 30.24 -18.55
N PRO A 55 -9.18 31.05 -19.56
CA PRO A 55 -10.35 31.92 -19.50
C PRO A 55 -11.59 31.11 -19.11
N ASP A 56 -12.47 31.66 -18.28
CA ASP A 56 -13.77 31.09 -17.89
C ASP A 56 -13.73 29.80 -17.05
N VAL A 57 -12.56 29.42 -16.51
CA VAL A 57 -12.40 28.29 -15.62
C VAL A 57 -12.04 28.78 -14.21
N ASP A 58 -12.92 28.56 -13.23
CA ASP A 58 -12.68 28.97 -11.83
C ASP A 58 -12.11 27.86 -10.94
N ASP A 59 -12.07 26.63 -11.43
CA ASP A 59 -11.56 25.51 -10.67
C ASP A 59 -10.03 25.47 -10.68
N VAL A 60 -9.41 25.76 -9.53
CA VAL A 60 -7.94 25.76 -9.34
C VAL A 60 -7.28 24.40 -9.55
N SER A 61 -8.04 23.31 -9.63
CA SER A 61 -7.52 22.00 -10.01
C SER A 61 -7.18 21.88 -11.50
N MET A 62 -7.65 22.81 -12.30
CA MET A 62 -7.42 22.87 -13.76
C MET A 62 -6.24 23.74 -14.21
N VAL A 63 -5.24 23.90 -13.36
CA VAL A 63 -4.06 24.70 -13.65
C VAL A 63 -3.22 24.06 -14.76
N VAL A 64 -2.95 24.82 -15.80
CA VAL A 64 -2.09 24.40 -16.93
C VAL A 64 -0.71 25.08 -16.84
N PRO A 65 0.34 24.49 -17.47
CA PRO A 65 1.63 25.15 -17.61
C PRO A 65 1.49 26.49 -18.34
N LYS A 66 2.49 27.36 -18.23
CA LYS A 66 2.49 28.67 -18.90
C LYS A 66 2.19 28.52 -20.39
N PRO A 67 1.09 29.09 -20.89
CA PRO A 67 0.78 29.01 -22.31
C PRO A 67 1.86 29.72 -23.15
N PRO A 68 2.18 29.25 -24.38
CA PRO A 68 3.16 29.86 -25.23
C PRO A 68 2.75 31.31 -25.55
N SER A 69 3.71 32.21 -25.58
CA SER A 69 3.48 33.60 -25.96
C SER A 69 3.18 33.64 -27.46
N THR A 70 2.04 34.18 -27.84
CA THR A 70 1.65 34.43 -29.23
C THR A 70 2.62 35.44 -29.85
N GLN A 71 3.66 34.98 -30.52
CA GLN A 71 4.38 35.76 -31.52
C GLN A 71 3.83 35.35 -32.89
N ALA A 72 3.35 36.35 -33.61
CA ALA A 72 2.83 36.22 -34.95
C ALA A 72 3.91 35.64 -35.89
N GLN A 73 3.64 34.50 -36.50
CA GLN A 73 4.34 34.07 -37.70
C GLN A 73 3.53 34.46 -38.94
N LYS A 74 4.19 35.21 -39.78
CA LYS A 74 3.76 35.51 -41.14
C LYS A 74 3.92 34.28 -42.02
N SER A 75 2.96 34.12 -42.91
CA SER A 75 2.90 33.21 -44.04
C SER A 75 4.07 33.38 -45.01
N ASP A 76 4.58 32.29 -45.59
CA ASP A 76 4.88 32.23 -47.02
C ASP A 76 4.97 30.77 -47.50
N ASP A 77 4.11 30.56 -48.49
CA ASP A 77 4.17 29.79 -49.73
C ASP A 77 4.71 28.35 -49.86
N GLN A 78 3.83 27.61 -50.53
CA GLN A 78 4.00 26.36 -51.29
C GLN A 78 4.91 26.55 -52.53
N PRO A 79 5.24 25.54 -53.42
CA PRO A 79 4.52 24.29 -53.68
C PRO A 79 5.34 23.08 -54.24
N GLN A 80 4.61 21.96 -54.40
CA GLN A 80 4.66 20.92 -55.47
C GLN A 80 5.78 19.87 -55.57
N GLY A 81 5.32 18.63 -55.76
CA GLY A 81 5.88 17.68 -56.72
C GLY A 81 5.85 16.20 -56.35
N THR A 82 4.83 15.51 -56.75
CA THR A 82 4.66 14.26 -57.55
C THR A 82 5.35 12.95 -57.15
N GLU A 83 4.49 11.92 -57.02
CA GLU A 83 4.51 10.54 -57.58
C GLU A 83 5.49 9.49 -57.05
N GLY A 84 4.91 8.34 -56.68
CA GLY A 84 5.51 7.05 -56.96
C GLY A 84 5.24 5.88 -56.02
N ARG A 85 4.17 5.11 -56.27
CA ARG A 85 4.04 3.64 -56.18
C ARG A 85 4.37 2.91 -54.90
N ASP A 86 3.32 2.38 -54.29
CA ASP A 86 2.98 0.98 -54.06
C ASP A 86 4.12 0.01 -53.65
N GLN A 87 4.10 -0.39 -52.37
CA GLN A 87 4.45 -1.75 -51.97
C GLN A 87 3.79 -2.07 -50.62
N SER A 88 2.99 -3.13 -50.66
CA SER A 88 2.40 -3.80 -49.51
C SER A 88 3.45 -4.14 -48.46
N THR A 89 3.40 -3.50 -47.29
CA THR A 89 4.14 -3.89 -46.12
C THR A 89 3.14 -4.25 -45.01
N VAL A 90 3.28 -5.48 -44.51
CA VAL A 90 2.70 -5.96 -43.26
C VAL A 90 2.98 -4.89 -42.19
N PRO A 91 1.99 -4.44 -41.39
CA PRO A 91 2.24 -3.43 -40.38
C PRO A 91 3.15 -4.03 -39.31
N THR A 92 4.38 -3.56 -39.27
CA THR A 92 5.27 -3.70 -38.11
C THR A 92 4.59 -2.99 -36.95
N PRO A 93 4.52 -3.58 -35.72
CA PRO A 93 3.97 -2.88 -34.57
C PRO A 93 4.76 -1.58 -34.39
N GLU A 94 4.04 -0.46 -34.49
CA GLU A 94 4.62 0.87 -34.26
C GLU A 94 5.27 0.92 -32.90
N GLN A 95 6.53 1.35 -32.83
CA GLN A 95 7.22 1.56 -31.56
C GLN A 95 6.51 2.69 -30.80
N PRO A 96 6.30 2.58 -29.48
CA PRO A 96 5.63 3.59 -28.70
C PRO A 96 6.33 4.96 -28.83
N GLN A 97 5.58 6.00 -29.16
CA GLN A 97 6.12 7.34 -29.43
C GLN A 97 6.54 8.09 -28.16
N SER A 98 6.10 7.62 -26.97
CA SER A 98 6.48 8.21 -25.69
C SER A 98 6.60 7.14 -24.59
N LEU A 99 7.32 7.48 -23.51
CA LEU A 99 7.45 6.64 -22.33
C LEU A 99 6.09 6.33 -21.70
N GLU A 100 5.18 7.30 -21.68
CA GLU A 100 3.83 7.12 -21.16
C GLU A 100 3.01 6.14 -22.01
N GLN A 101 3.17 6.14 -23.33
CA GLN A 101 2.53 5.15 -24.22
C GLN A 101 3.09 3.75 -24.00
N ALA A 102 4.42 3.61 -23.86
CA ALA A 102 5.05 2.34 -23.51
C ALA A 102 4.54 1.81 -22.14
N THR A 103 4.40 2.71 -21.18
CA THR A 103 3.84 2.40 -19.85
C THR A 103 2.40 1.93 -19.95
N ALA A 104 1.56 2.61 -20.72
CA ALA A 104 0.16 2.23 -20.94
C ALA A 104 0.06 0.84 -21.58
N GLN A 105 0.89 0.53 -22.57
CA GLN A 105 0.96 -0.78 -23.23
C GLN A 105 1.45 -1.88 -22.27
N SER A 106 2.47 -1.62 -21.45
CA SER A 106 2.95 -2.56 -20.44
C SER A 106 1.87 -2.85 -19.39
N MET A 107 1.15 -1.83 -18.93
CA MET A 107 0.03 -1.99 -17.99
C MET A 107 -1.11 -2.81 -18.62
N ALA A 108 -1.41 -2.59 -19.90
CA ALA A 108 -2.41 -3.36 -20.64
C ALA A 108 -2.00 -4.83 -20.75
N THR A 109 -0.73 -5.10 -21.07
CA THR A 109 -0.17 -6.47 -21.13
C THR A 109 -0.27 -7.17 -19.78
N ASN A 110 0.07 -6.48 -18.70
CA ASN A 110 -0.06 -7.03 -17.34
C ASN A 110 -1.52 -7.21 -16.91
N ALA A 111 -2.44 -6.38 -17.36
CA ALA A 111 -3.88 -6.53 -17.13
C ALA A 111 -4.51 -7.66 -17.94
N ALA A 112 -3.86 -8.16 -19.01
CA ALA A 112 -4.34 -9.28 -19.83
C ALA A 112 -4.48 -10.60 -19.07
N VAL A 113 -3.91 -10.71 -17.87
CA VAL A 113 -4.15 -11.83 -16.93
C VAL A 113 -5.62 -11.91 -16.50
N VAL A 114 -6.32 -10.78 -16.53
CA VAL A 114 -7.74 -10.72 -16.16
C VAL A 114 -8.59 -11.05 -17.40
N GLN A 115 -9.22 -12.20 -17.39
CA GLN A 115 -10.13 -12.58 -18.49
C GLN A 115 -11.36 -11.67 -18.52
N ASP A 116 -11.58 -10.96 -19.64
CA ASP A 116 -12.80 -10.18 -19.84
C ASP A 116 -14.00 -11.10 -20.10
N THR A 117 -14.90 -11.19 -19.14
CA THR A 117 -16.10 -12.03 -19.22
C THR A 117 -17.32 -11.28 -19.81
N ARG A 118 -17.14 -10.04 -20.30
CA ARG A 118 -18.21 -9.27 -20.95
C ARG A 118 -18.46 -9.79 -22.36
N MET A 119 -19.70 -9.64 -22.84
CA MET A 119 -20.06 -10.02 -24.19
C MET A 119 -19.31 -9.12 -25.22
N PRO A 120 -18.50 -9.69 -26.13
CA PRO A 120 -17.62 -8.91 -27.01
C PRO A 120 -18.33 -7.79 -27.78
N GLY A 121 -19.52 -8.06 -28.33
CA GLY A 121 -20.31 -7.09 -29.09
C GLY A 121 -20.90 -5.92 -28.26
N LEU A 122 -20.86 -6.01 -26.92
CA LEU A 122 -21.38 -4.98 -26.02
C LEU A 122 -20.27 -4.21 -25.28
N VAL A 123 -19.00 -4.60 -25.48
CA VAL A 123 -17.85 -3.93 -24.86
C VAL A 123 -17.58 -2.59 -25.55
N LYS A 124 -17.87 -1.49 -24.87
CA LYS A 124 -17.64 -0.13 -25.34
C LYS A 124 -16.33 0.47 -24.82
N TYR A 125 -15.77 -0.13 -23.79
CA TYR A 125 -14.56 0.31 -23.10
C TYR A 125 -13.65 -0.90 -22.89
N PRO A 126 -12.44 -0.94 -23.47
CA PRO A 126 -11.46 -2.00 -23.25
C PRO A 126 -11.19 -2.22 -21.77
N LEU A 127 -11.02 -3.47 -21.36
CA LEU A 127 -10.85 -3.82 -19.92
C LEU A 127 -9.58 -3.23 -19.35
N ASP A 128 -8.49 -3.37 -20.06
CA ASP A 128 -7.15 -2.87 -19.74
C ASP A 128 -7.15 -1.34 -19.56
N LEU A 129 -7.78 -0.63 -20.47
CA LEU A 129 -7.95 0.83 -20.39
C LEU A 129 -8.71 1.23 -19.13
N VAL A 130 -9.84 0.57 -18.84
CA VAL A 130 -10.63 0.89 -17.64
C VAL A 130 -9.84 0.57 -16.38
N LEU A 131 -9.11 -0.55 -16.34
CA LEU A 131 -8.25 -0.90 -15.19
C LEU A 131 -7.14 0.12 -14.98
N LEU A 132 -6.47 0.55 -16.04
CA LEU A 132 -5.45 1.59 -15.94
C LEU A 132 -6.04 2.90 -15.40
N VAL A 133 -7.18 3.34 -15.91
CA VAL A 133 -7.83 4.57 -15.40
C VAL A 133 -8.25 4.42 -13.94
N ILE A 134 -8.70 3.24 -13.50
CA ILE A 134 -8.98 2.97 -12.09
C ILE A 134 -7.72 3.13 -11.23
N VAL A 135 -6.58 2.63 -11.69
CA VAL A 135 -5.29 2.76 -10.99
C VAL A 135 -4.86 4.22 -10.91
N LEU A 136 -4.87 4.95 -12.03
CA LEU A 136 -4.53 6.38 -12.07
C LEU A 136 -5.43 7.22 -11.17
N ALA A 137 -6.76 6.99 -11.26
CA ALA A 137 -7.73 7.64 -10.39
C ALA A 137 -7.47 7.33 -8.91
N GLY A 138 -7.16 6.07 -8.60
CA GLY A 138 -6.82 5.64 -7.24
C GLY A 138 -5.56 6.31 -6.68
N LEU A 139 -4.50 6.42 -7.49
CA LEU A 139 -3.29 7.18 -7.15
C LEU A 139 -3.61 8.66 -6.88
N ALA A 140 -4.52 9.24 -7.66
CA ALA A 140 -5.02 10.61 -7.47
C ALA A 140 -6.00 10.75 -6.29
N GLY A 141 -6.39 9.65 -5.63
CA GLY A 141 -7.27 9.66 -4.46
C GLY A 141 -8.76 9.47 -4.75
N PHE A 142 -9.13 9.21 -6.00
CA PHE A 142 -10.51 8.89 -6.38
C PHE A 142 -10.80 7.41 -6.13
N THR A 143 -11.49 7.09 -5.04
CA THR A 143 -11.63 5.70 -4.56
C THR A 143 -12.99 5.06 -4.80
N SER A 144 -14.04 5.82 -5.04
CA SER A 144 -15.39 5.29 -5.33
C SER A 144 -15.63 5.17 -6.84
N CYS A 145 -16.54 4.27 -7.26
CA CYS A 145 -16.89 4.13 -8.69
C CYS A 145 -17.40 5.44 -9.32
N ARG A 146 -18.12 6.27 -8.55
CA ARG A 146 -18.58 7.60 -9.01
C ARG A 146 -17.41 8.55 -9.22
N GLN A 147 -16.51 8.62 -8.26
CA GLN A 147 -15.31 9.46 -8.36
C GLN A 147 -14.40 9.01 -9.51
N ILE A 148 -14.24 7.70 -9.73
CA ILE A 148 -13.45 7.18 -10.86
C ILE A 148 -14.09 7.56 -12.21
N ALA A 149 -15.42 7.48 -12.31
CA ALA A 149 -16.13 7.94 -13.52
C ALA A 149 -15.99 9.45 -13.72
N GLU A 150 -16.01 10.24 -12.64
CA GLU A 150 -15.74 11.68 -12.67
C GLU A 150 -14.30 11.99 -13.10
N TYR A 151 -13.31 11.25 -12.57
CA TYR A 151 -11.92 11.36 -12.99
C TYR A 151 -11.76 11.12 -14.49
N TRP A 152 -12.40 10.08 -15.06
CA TRP A 152 -12.43 9.82 -16.48
C TRP A 152 -12.95 11.05 -17.25
N LYS A 153 -14.12 11.58 -16.85
CA LYS A 153 -14.74 12.73 -17.50
C LYS A 153 -13.85 13.97 -17.48
N LEU A 154 -13.27 14.29 -16.32
CA LEU A 154 -12.40 15.46 -16.13
C LEU A 154 -11.10 15.37 -16.94
N HIS A 155 -10.57 14.17 -17.12
CA HIS A 155 -9.25 13.97 -17.71
C HIS A 155 -9.26 13.28 -19.07
N ARG A 156 -10.42 13.08 -19.68
CA ARG A 156 -10.60 12.35 -20.94
C ARG A 156 -9.63 12.78 -22.04
N LEU A 157 -9.50 14.08 -22.28
CA LEU A 157 -8.60 14.64 -23.29
C LEU A 157 -7.13 14.36 -23.00
N GLY A 158 -6.71 14.43 -21.74
CA GLY A 158 -5.34 14.10 -21.33
C GLY A 158 -5.04 12.60 -21.44
N LEU A 159 -6.01 11.77 -21.11
CA LEU A 159 -5.89 10.31 -21.19
C LEU A 159 -5.86 9.82 -22.65
N SER A 160 -6.63 10.46 -23.55
CA SER A 160 -6.69 10.06 -24.96
C SER A 160 -5.37 10.22 -25.71
N VAL A 161 -4.44 11.03 -25.21
CA VAL A 161 -3.09 11.20 -25.80
C VAL A 161 -2.25 9.91 -25.73
N TRP A 162 -2.54 9.03 -24.77
CA TRP A 162 -1.76 7.81 -24.54
C TRP A 162 -2.33 6.56 -25.23
N PHE A 163 -3.51 6.69 -25.89
CA PHE A 163 -4.21 5.55 -26.48
C PHE A 163 -4.77 5.91 -27.85
N ASP A 164 -4.43 5.15 -28.88
CA ASP A 164 -4.86 5.39 -30.26
C ASP A 164 -6.39 5.31 -30.45
N HIS A 165 -7.07 4.56 -29.60
CA HIS A 165 -8.52 4.31 -29.67
C HIS A 165 -9.24 4.60 -28.37
N PHE A 166 -8.94 5.75 -27.73
CA PHE A 166 -9.63 6.16 -26.52
C PHE A 166 -11.11 6.48 -26.81
N PRO A 167 -12.07 5.88 -26.06
CA PRO A 167 -13.49 6.09 -26.33
C PRO A 167 -13.92 7.56 -26.15
N ASP A 168 -14.56 8.13 -27.19
CA ASP A 168 -15.08 9.51 -27.15
C ASP A 168 -16.42 9.59 -26.42
N ARG A 169 -16.47 9.06 -25.22
CA ARG A 169 -17.64 9.11 -24.34
C ARG A 169 -17.26 8.93 -22.89
N ASP A 170 -18.10 9.45 -22.00
CA ASP A 170 -17.91 9.31 -20.58
C ASP A 170 -18.27 7.88 -20.12
N ILE A 171 -17.49 7.35 -19.20
CA ILE A 171 -17.77 6.05 -18.57
C ILE A 171 -18.78 6.20 -17.43
N SER A 172 -19.71 5.26 -17.32
CA SER A 172 -20.63 5.25 -16.18
C SER A 172 -20.01 4.57 -14.95
N HIS A 173 -20.43 4.98 -13.76
CA HIS A 173 -20.02 4.35 -12.51
C HIS A 173 -20.42 2.86 -12.44
N ASP A 174 -21.47 2.45 -13.15
CA ASP A 174 -21.87 1.04 -13.22
C ASP A 174 -20.92 0.23 -14.12
N THR A 175 -20.38 0.82 -15.19
CA THR A 175 -19.33 0.18 -15.98
C THR A 175 -18.07 -0.04 -15.13
N VAL A 176 -17.65 0.97 -14.38
CA VAL A 176 -16.51 0.85 -13.42
C VAL A 176 -16.79 -0.26 -12.40
N ARG A 177 -17.99 -0.29 -11.82
CA ARG A 177 -18.41 -1.32 -10.87
C ARG A 177 -18.35 -2.73 -11.48
N ASN A 178 -18.82 -2.89 -12.72
CA ASN A 178 -18.82 -4.18 -13.40
C ASN A 178 -17.39 -4.65 -13.72
N VAL A 179 -16.50 -3.75 -14.12
CA VAL A 179 -15.08 -4.09 -14.32
C VAL A 179 -14.44 -4.54 -12.99
N ILE A 180 -14.70 -3.86 -11.89
CA ILE A 180 -14.20 -4.28 -10.56
C ILE A 180 -14.75 -5.67 -10.16
N LYS A 181 -16.00 -6.00 -10.51
CA LYS A 181 -16.57 -7.34 -10.28
C LYS A 181 -15.87 -8.42 -11.14
N ILE A 182 -15.56 -8.11 -12.39
CA ILE A 182 -14.85 -9.03 -13.28
C ILE A 182 -13.47 -9.36 -12.68
N LEU A 183 -12.76 -8.33 -12.22
CA LEU A 183 -11.50 -8.49 -11.53
C LEU A 183 -11.64 -9.40 -10.30
N GLY A 184 -12.68 -9.20 -9.49
CA GLY A 184 -12.91 -10.01 -8.28
C GLY A 184 -13.34 -11.46 -8.53
N LYS A 185 -13.86 -11.78 -9.73
CA LYS A 185 -14.13 -13.16 -10.17
C LYS A 185 -12.87 -13.88 -10.65
N GLY A 186 -11.88 -13.12 -11.13
CA GLY A 186 -10.60 -13.62 -11.57
C GLY A 186 -9.64 -13.87 -10.42
N ASP A 187 -8.43 -14.29 -10.76
CA ASP A 187 -7.35 -14.43 -9.78
C ASP A 187 -6.72 -13.06 -9.48
N VAL A 188 -7.33 -12.33 -8.53
CA VAL A 188 -6.81 -11.02 -8.09
C VAL A 188 -5.39 -11.10 -7.53
N ASN A 189 -5.00 -12.25 -6.99
CA ASN A 189 -3.66 -12.44 -6.44
C ASN A 189 -2.62 -12.55 -7.55
N GLN A 190 -2.99 -13.10 -8.71
CA GLN A 190 -2.11 -13.13 -9.87
C GLN A 190 -1.79 -11.70 -10.35
N LEU A 191 -2.80 -10.81 -10.38
CA LEU A 191 -2.58 -9.41 -10.70
C LEU A 191 -1.64 -8.74 -9.69
N ILE A 192 -1.92 -8.87 -8.38
CA ILE A 192 -1.04 -8.33 -7.33
C ILE A 192 0.38 -8.88 -7.49
N LYS A 193 0.52 -10.20 -7.68
CA LYS A 193 1.80 -10.88 -7.85
C LYS A 193 2.60 -10.34 -9.03
N GLN A 194 1.97 -10.15 -10.20
CA GLN A 194 2.66 -9.61 -11.37
C GLN A 194 3.26 -8.24 -11.10
N PHE A 195 2.54 -7.37 -10.38
CA PHE A 195 3.03 -6.03 -10.03
C PHE A 195 4.01 -6.01 -8.85
N THR A 196 4.08 -7.05 -8.03
CA THR A 196 4.96 -7.10 -6.86
C THR A 196 6.15 -8.04 -7.00
N ALA A 197 6.09 -9.02 -7.91
CA ALA A 197 7.14 -10.02 -8.06
C ALA A 197 8.55 -9.44 -8.20
N PRO A 198 8.81 -8.44 -9.05
CA PRO A 198 10.14 -7.86 -9.17
C PRO A 198 10.64 -7.18 -7.91
N LEU A 199 9.73 -6.68 -7.07
CA LEU A 199 10.05 -6.00 -5.82
C LEU A 199 10.41 -6.99 -4.71
N VAL A 200 9.92 -8.23 -4.80
CA VAL A 200 10.04 -9.27 -3.77
C VAL A 200 11.37 -10.03 -3.87
N GLU A 201 11.95 -10.14 -5.06
CA GLU A 201 13.18 -10.92 -5.29
C GLU A 201 14.44 -10.34 -4.63
N MET A 202 14.42 -9.10 -4.21
CA MET A 202 15.60 -8.39 -3.69
C MET A 202 16.00 -8.71 -2.25
N PHE A 203 15.16 -9.40 -1.44
CA PHE A 203 15.40 -9.43 0.00
C PHE A 203 15.42 -10.83 0.62
N LYS A 204 16.60 -11.22 1.11
CA LYS A 204 16.77 -12.35 2.03
C LYS A 204 16.47 -11.88 3.46
N GLN A 205 15.69 -12.59 4.26
CA GLN A 205 15.34 -12.28 5.67
C GLN A 205 14.26 -11.20 5.88
N ARG A 206 13.22 -11.23 5.10
CA ARG A 206 12.04 -10.37 5.27
C ARG A 206 11.10 -10.91 6.36
N VAL A 207 10.41 -10.00 7.02
CA VAL A 207 9.31 -10.32 7.93
C VAL A 207 7.99 -10.19 7.17
N VAL A 208 7.26 -11.29 7.09
CA VAL A 208 5.96 -11.35 6.42
C VAL A 208 4.85 -11.51 7.46
N ALA A 209 4.00 -10.51 7.58
CA ALA A 209 2.87 -10.53 8.50
C ALA A 209 1.61 -11.06 7.80
N LEU A 210 0.94 -12.01 8.47
CA LEU A 210 -0.37 -12.51 8.08
C LEU A 210 -1.40 -11.98 9.08
N ASP A 211 -2.35 -11.17 8.60
CA ASP A 211 -3.37 -10.57 9.47
C ASP A 211 -4.68 -10.27 8.74
N GLY A 212 -5.79 -10.40 9.47
CA GLY A 212 -7.14 -10.23 8.98
C GLY A 212 -7.71 -8.85 9.24
N GLN A 213 -8.23 -8.20 8.21
CA GLN A 213 -8.91 -6.91 8.31
C GLN A 213 -10.41 -7.06 8.06
N ALA A 214 -11.24 -6.59 8.98
CA ALA A 214 -12.69 -6.54 8.80
C ALA A 214 -13.09 -5.41 7.83
N VAL A 215 -13.98 -5.71 6.87
CA VAL A 215 -14.61 -4.69 6.02
C VAL A 215 -15.98 -4.36 6.60
N ARG A 216 -16.01 -3.44 7.56
CA ARG A 216 -17.15 -3.21 8.46
C ARG A 216 -18.42 -2.77 7.75
N ALA A 217 -18.36 -1.82 6.83
CA ALA A 217 -19.53 -1.31 6.12
C ALA A 217 -20.14 -2.31 5.11
N ALA A 218 -19.44 -3.36 4.75
CA ALA A 218 -19.96 -4.44 3.91
C ALA A 218 -20.81 -5.46 4.70
N SER A 219 -20.83 -5.37 6.04
CA SER A 219 -21.62 -6.19 6.93
C SER A 219 -23.04 -5.65 7.06
N SER A 220 -24.09 -6.52 7.12
CA SER A 220 -25.46 -6.11 7.42
C SER A 220 -25.71 -6.11 8.92
N GLU A 221 -26.73 -5.38 9.40
CA GLU A 221 -27.11 -5.43 10.83
C GLU A 221 -27.57 -6.81 11.29
N GLU A 222 -28.30 -7.54 10.43
CA GLU A 222 -28.64 -8.95 10.64
C GLU A 222 -27.41 -9.88 10.65
N HIS A 223 -26.34 -9.46 9.99
CA HIS A 223 -25.10 -10.21 9.80
C HIS A 223 -23.94 -9.60 10.58
N LYS A 224 -24.17 -8.88 11.68
CA LYS A 224 -23.10 -8.49 12.63
C LYS A 224 -22.29 -9.69 13.14
N LYS A 225 -22.88 -10.91 13.06
CA LYS A 225 -22.16 -12.17 13.30
C LYS A 225 -21.24 -12.63 12.16
N HIS A 226 -21.36 -12.08 10.96
CA HIS A 226 -20.66 -12.50 9.75
C HIS A 226 -20.05 -11.29 9.04
N SER A 227 -19.16 -10.57 9.73
CA SER A 227 -18.32 -9.56 9.08
C SER A 227 -17.45 -10.23 8.02
N ARG A 228 -17.37 -9.67 6.83
CA ARG A 228 -16.43 -10.11 5.82
C ARG A 228 -15.03 -9.65 6.21
N TYR A 229 -14.10 -10.57 6.12
CA TYR A 229 -12.68 -10.32 6.43
C TYR A 229 -11.83 -10.46 5.19
N VAL A 230 -10.79 -9.68 5.11
CA VAL A 230 -9.72 -9.86 4.12
C VAL A 230 -8.46 -10.25 4.86
N LEU A 231 -8.01 -11.48 4.66
CA LEU A 231 -6.71 -11.91 5.15
C LEU A 231 -5.63 -11.37 4.22
N ASN A 232 -4.68 -10.66 4.77
CA ASN A 232 -3.60 -10.00 4.06
C ASN A 232 -2.27 -10.69 4.34
N VAL A 233 -1.45 -10.83 3.30
CA VAL A 233 -0.04 -11.22 3.42
C VAL A 233 0.79 -9.99 3.12
N TYR A 234 1.47 -9.46 4.11
CA TYR A 234 2.15 -8.17 4.07
C TYR A 234 3.65 -8.31 4.35
N ASP A 235 4.47 -7.97 3.38
CA ASP A 235 5.92 -7.82 3.57
C ASP A 235 6.18 -6.50 4.29
N THR A 236 6.55 -6.59 5.55
CA THR A 236 6.71 -5.43 6.43
C THR A 236 8.02 -4.69 6.22
N ASP A 237 9.01 -5.32 5.61
CA ASP A 237 10.30 -4.69 5.33
C ASP A 237 10.24 -3.84 4.06
N ASN A 238 9.46 -4.29 3.07
CA ASN A 238 9.27 -3.59 1.80
C ASN A 238 7.98 -2.75 1.75
N GLU A 239 7.14 -2.85 2.77
CA GLU A 239 5.80 -2.23 2.81
C GLU A 239 4.92 -2.62 1.61
N LEU A 240 4.89 -3.91 1.27
CA LEU A 240 4.13 -4.43 0.15
C LEU A 240 3.07 -5.45 0.59
N CYS A 241 1.85 -5.32 0.10
CA CYS A 241 0.87 -6.38 0.19
C CYS A 241 1.14 -7.41 -0.91
N LEU A 242 1.54 -8.62 -0.51
CA LEU A 242 1.91 -9.70 -1.45
C LEU A 242 0.69 -10.42 -2.01
N GLN A 243 -0.28 -10.71 -1.15
CA GLN A 243 -1.52 -11.40 -1.49
C GLN A 243 -2.64 -11.06 -0.52
N GLN A 244 -3.86 -11.42 -0.94
CA GLN A 244 -5.04 -11.35 -0.08
C GLN A 244 -6.00 -12.50 -0.38
N VAL A 245 -6.88 -12.80 0.57
CA VAL A 245 -8.07 -13.62 0.36
C VAL A 245 -9.26 -13.02 1.10
N LEU A 246 -10.41 -12.95 0.41
CA LEU A 246 -11.67 -12.57 1.02
C LEU A 246 -12.25 -13.78 1.76
N ILE A 247 -12.48 -13.65 3.06
CA ILE A 247 -13.04 -14.69 3.91
C ILE A 247 -14.48 -14.32 4.24
N GLU A 248 -15.41 -15.17 3.86
CA GLU A 248 -16.83 -14.92 4.12
C GLU A 248 -17.20 -15.16 5.59
N GLU A 249 -16.54 -16.13 6.23
CA GLU A 249 -16.75 -16.45 7.64
C GLU A 249 -15.42 -16.57 8.37
N LYS A 250 -15.28 -15.90 9.50
CA LYS A 250 -14.04 -15.84 10.31
C LYS A 250 -13.46 -17.23 10.68
N LYS A 251 -14.29 -18.24 10.85
CA LYS A 251 -13.85 -19.63 11.13
C LYS A 251 -13.03 -20.28 10.01
N ASN A 252 -13.09 -19.76 8.78
CA ASN A 252 -12.36 -20.27 7.64
C ASN A 252 -10.94 -19.69 7.54
N GLU A 253 -10.59 -18.71 8.38
CA GLU A 253 -9.32 -17.99 8.34
C GLU A 253 -8.11 -18.91 8.44
N ILE A 254 -8.20 -19.94 9.28
CA ILE A 254 -7.11 -20.92 9.50
C ILE A 254 -6.80 -21.71 8.21
N THR A 255 -7.82 -22.14 7.48
CA THR A 255 -7.64 -22.88 6.22
C THR A 255 -7.12 -21.95 5.13
N GLU A 256 -7.63 -20.73 5.08
CA GLU A 256 -7.25 -19.74 4.10
C GLU A 256 -5.83 -19.18 4.33
N ALA A 257 -5.30 -19.24 5.56
CA ALA A 257 -3.92 -18.88 5.85
C ALA A 257 -2.91 -19.72 5.03
N ILE A 258 -3.14 -21.03 4.90
CA ILE A 258 -2.31 -21.90 4.05
C ILE A 258 -2.53 -21.58 2.57
N ASN A 259 -3.78 -21.42 2.15
CA ASN A 259 -4.14 -21.18 0.75
C ASN A 259 -3.54 -19.88 0.23
N VAL A 260 -3.62 -18.81 1.01
CA VAL A 260 -3.13 -17.48 0.59
C VAL A 260 -1.61 -17.41 0.42
N VAL A 261 -0.84 -18.20 1.17
CA VAL A 261 0.62 -18.23 1.06
C VAL A 261 1.14 -19.32 0.11
N LYS A 262 0.25 -20.20 -0.39
CA LYS A 262 0.64 -21.38 -1.18
C LYS A 262 1.42 -21.04 -2.44
N SER A 263 1.06 -19.97 -3.14
CA SER A 263 1.70 -19.54 -4.39
C SER A 263 2.88 -18.57 -4.21
N LEU A 264 3.17 -18.15 -2.97
CA LEU A 264 4.29 -17.25 -2.67
C LEU A 264 5.59 -18.01 -2.46
N ASP A 265 6.71 -17.44 -2.90
CA ASP A 265 8.03 -17.82 -2.41
C ASP A 265 8.32 -17.07 -1.10
N LEU A 266 8.42 -17.83 -0.01
CA LEU A 266 8.71 -17.32 1.32
C LEU A 266 10.05 -17.83 1.86
N SER A 267 10.89 -18.44 1.00
CA SER A 267 12.17 -19.01 1.42
C SER A 267 13.03 -17.99 2.18
N GLY A 268 13.46 -18.36 3.38
CA GLY A 268 14.28 -17.53 4.26
C GLY A 268 13.55 -16.34 4.93
N ALA A 269 12.23 -16.20 4.73
CA ALA A 269 11.43 -15.22 5.46
C ALA A 269 11.10 -15.70 6.89
N VAL A 270 10.63 -14.77 7.72
CA VAL A 270 10.00 -15.07 9.01
C VAL A 270 8.52 -14.67 8.92
N VAL A 271 7.63 -15.67 8.99
CA VAL A 271 6.18 -15.43 8.95
C VAL A 271 5.66 -15.17 10.34
N THR A 272 4.93 -14.07 10.50
CA THR A 272 4.27 -13.73 11.75
C THR A 272 2.76 -13.75 11.57
N CYS A 273 2.02 -14.18 12.60
CA CYS A 273 0.57 -14.08 12.62
C CYS A 273 0.05 -13.82 14.03
N ASP A 274 -1.21 -13.40 14.11
CA ASP A 274 -1.91 -13.28 15.38
C ASP A 274 -2.19 -14.67 16.01
N ALA A 275 -2.63 -14.67 17.27
CA ALA A 275 -2.85 -15.92 18.00
C ALA A 275 -3.93 -16.81 17.36
N MET A 276 -4.90 -16.26 16.62
CA MET A 276 -5.93 -17.07 15.97
C MET A 276 -5.37 -17.91 14.83
N ASN A 277 -4.42 -17.36 14.08
CA ASN A 277 -3.73 -18.03 12.98
C ASN A 277 -2.53 -18.88 13.45
N THR A 278 -2.22 -18.88 14.74
CA THR A 278 -1.22 -19.75 15.36
C THR A 278 -1.73 -21.20 15.35
N GLN A 279 -1.33 -21.98 14.33
CA GLN A 279 -1.80 -23.35 14.11
C GLN A 279 -0.66 -24.29 13.77
N ARG A 280 -0.70 -25.52 14.32
CA ARG A 280 0.34 -26.57 14.11
C ARG A 280 0.51 -26.89 12.62
N LYS A 281 -0.60 -27.08 11.89
CA LYS A 281 -0.58 -27.38 10.45
C LYS A 281 0.04 -26.24 9.64
N PHE A 282 -0.17 -25.00 10.07
CA PHE A 282 0.41 -23.84 9.42
C PHE A 282 1.92 -23.75 9.68
N ALA A 283 2.38 -23.97 10.93
CA ALA A 283 3.80 -24.07 11.25
C ALA A 283 4.49 -25.15 10.40
N GLN A 284 3.92 -26.36 10.34
CA GLN A 284 4.43 -27.47 9.53
C GLN A 284 4.52 -27.08 8.04
N PHE A 285 3.47 -26.46 7.49
CA PHE A 285 3.46 -26.03 6.08
C PHE A 285 4.55 -25.00 5.78
N LEU A 286 4.78 -24.04 6.69
CA LEU A 286 5.82 -23.02 6.52
C LEU A 286 7.21 -23.64 6.51
N ILE A 287 7.52 -24.50 7.46
CA ILE A 287 8.84 -25.17 7.54
C ILE A 287 9.07 -26.13 6.36
N GLU A 288 8.15 -27.07 6.16
CA GLU A 288 8.37 -28.18 5.20
C GLU A 288 8.18 -27.78 3.73
N LYS A 289 7.19 -26.91 3.45
CA LYS A 289 6.81 -26.57 2.07
C LYS A 289 7.31 -25.20 1.64
N LYS A 290 7.48 -24.26 2.58
CA LYS A 290 7.90 -22.88 2.26
C LYS A 290 9.34 -22.59 2.63
N ARG A 291 10.01 -23.45 3.40
CA ARG A 291 11.41 -23.28 3.84
C ARG A 291 11.61 -21.90 4.49
N CYS A 292 10.66 -21.49 5.33
CA CYS A 292 10.69 -20.22 6.04
C CYS A 292 10.44 -20.44 7.52
N ASP A 293 10.92 -19.51 8.33
CA ASP A 293 10.70 -19.50 9.76
C ASP A 293 9.34 -18.92 10.14
N TYR A 294 8.90 -19.17 11.35
CA TYR A 294 7.72 -18.52 11.90
C TYR A 294 8.02 -17.85 13.25
N CYS A 295 7.22 -16.85 13.61
CA CYS A 295 7.15 -16.27 14.94
C CYS A 295 5.67 -16.02 15.27
N PHE A 296 5.08 -16.89 16.09
CA PHE A 296 3.64 -16.93 16.32
C PHE A 296 3.30 -16.49 17.74
N ALA A 297 2.28 -15.61 17.86
CA ALA A 297 1.75 -15.20 19.13
C ALA A 297 0.99 -16.34 19.81
N VAL A 298 1.25 -16.58 21.11
CA VAL A 298 0.59 -17.60 21.90
C VAL A 298 -0.29 -16.94 22.94
N LYS A 299 -1.57 -17.30 22.94
CA LYS A 299 -2.58 -16.84 23.91
C LYS A 299 -3.40 -18.02 24.46
N CYS A 300 -4.43 -17.72 25.22
CA CYS A 300 -5.29 -18.72 25.85
C CYS A 300 -6.04 -19.66 24.87
N ASN A 301 -6.05 -19.38 23.55
CA ASN A 301 -6.54 -20.33 22.56
C ASN A 301 -5.65 -21.59 22.42
N HIS A 302 -4.43 -21.54 22.93
CA HIS A 302 -3.49 -22.65 23.14
C HIS A 302 -3.08 -22.70 24.61
N GLU A 303 -4.04 -22.93 25.51
CA GLU A 303 -3.89 -22.77 26.97
C GLU A 303 -2.71 -23.57 27.52
N GLU A 304 -2.59 -24.83 27.14
CA GLU A 304 -1.50 -25.69 27.55
C GLU A 304 -0.14 -25.12 27.15
N LEU A 305 0.05 -24.80 25.86
CA LEU A 305 1.29 -24.20 25.35
C LEU A 305 1.58 -22.86 26.04
N HIS A 306 0.56 -22.01 26.18
CA HIS A 306 0.70 -20.70 26.81
C HIS A 306 1.15 -20.82 28.26
N THR A 307 0.56 -21.75 29.02
CA THR A 307 0.90 -21.99 30.43
C THR A 307 2.35 -22.44 30.57
N HIS A 308 2.80 -23.36 29.72
CA HIS A 308 4.18 -23.84 29.77
C HIS A 308 5.17 -22.77 29.33
N VAL A 309 4.90 -22.06 28.26
CA VAL A 309 5.77 -20.93 27.79
C VAL A 309 5.90 -19.88 28.90
N LYS A 310 4.78 -19.45 29.48
CA LYS A 310 4.78 -18.50 30.61
C LYS A 310 5.55 -19.02 31.80
N GLY A 311 5.27 -20.26 32.21
CA GLY A 311 5.90 -20.88 33.37
C GLY A 311 7.43 -20.90 33.27
N TRP A 312 8.00 -21.19 32.10
CA TRP A 312 9.45 -21.20 31.93
C TRP A 312 10.11 -19.84 32.20
N PHE A 313 9.48 -18.73 31.84
CA PHE A 313 10.00 -17.39 32.16
C PHE A 313 9.90 -17.03 33.65
N GLU A 314 9.09 -17.75 34.43
CA GLU A 314 8.94 -17.57 35.88
C GLU A 314 9.92 -18.43 36.68
N THR A 315 10.54 -19.47 36.07
CA THR A 315 11.54 -20.31 36.73
C THR A 315 12.87 -19.58 36.91
N ARG A 316 13.63 -19.97 37.93
CA ARG A 316 14.98 -19.47 38.12
C ARG A 316 15.90 -19.77 36.93
N GLN A 317 15.86 -21.02 36.45
CA GLN A 317 16.63 -21.44 35.28
C GLN A 317 16.30 -20.58 34.05
N GLY A 318 15.01 -20.34 33.76
CA GLY A 318 14.61 -19.49 32.64
C GLY A 318 15.06 -18.03 32.78
N GLN A 319 15.14 -17.52 34.04
CA GLN A 319 15.65 -16.17 34.26
C GLN A 319 17.17 -16.08 34.05
N GLU A 320 17.93 -17.10 34.40
CA GLU A 320 19.39 -17.16 34.26
C GLU A 320 19.82 -17.42 32.80
N GLU A 321 19.09 -18.24 32.04
CA GLU A 321 19.41 -18.61 30.65
C GLU A 321 18.88 -17.63 29.59
N ALA A 322 18.00 -16.70 29.95
CA ALA A 322 17.35 -15.82 28.99
C ALA A 322 18.35 -14.87 28.29
N LYS A 323 18.34 -14.90 26.97
CA LYS A 323 18.95 -13.82 26.17
C LYS A 323 17.97 -12.63 26.11
N CYS A 324 18.45 -11.45 26.53
CA CYS A 324 17.60 -10.27 26.68
C CYS A 324 17.95 -9.16 25.67
N HIS A 325 16.94 -8.42 25.27
CA HIS A 325 17.08 -7.16 24.54
C HIS A 325 16.12 -6.13 25.14
N PHE A 326 16.65 -4.96 25.46
CA PHE A 326 15.90 -3.87 26.06
C PHE A 326 16.00 -2.61 25.21
N ARG A 327 14.90 -1.88 25.07
CA ARG A 327 14.82 -0.63 24.33
C ARG A 327 13.86 0.33 24.98
N GLU A 328 14.31 1.57 25.10
CA GLU A 328 13.50 2.71 25.55
C GLU A 328 13.24 3.68 24.39
N GLU A 329 12.05 4.19 24.32
CA GLU A 329 11.66 5.19 23.34
C GLU A 329 10.82 6.28 24.01
N ASN A 330 11.11 7.55 23.67
CA ASN A 330 10.33 8.69 24.12
C ASN A 330 9.75 9.41 22.91
N GLY A 331 8.42 9.45 22.81
CA GLY A 331 7.75 10.08 21.68
C GLY A 331 6.24 10.11 21.86
N HIS A 332 5.57 10.98 21.12
CA HIS A 332 4.11 11.12 21.13
C HIS A 332 3.48 11.30 22.53
N GLY A 333 4.17 12.03 23.43
CA GLY A 333 3.68 12.30 24.79
C GLY A 333 3.79 11.11 25.77
N ARG A 334 4.49 10.03 25.39
CA ARG A 334 4.66 8.84 26.23
C ARG A 334 6.10 8.34 26.23
N PHE A 335 6.45 7.63 27.29
CA PHE A 335 7.66 6.86 27.42
C PHE A 335 7.31 5.37 27.28
N GLU A 336 8.04 4.66 26.44
CA GLU A 336 7.86 3.21 26.22
C GLU A 336 9.14 2.46 26.55
N GLU A 337 9.01 1.46 27.41
CA GLU A 337 10.03 0.47 27.73
C GLU A 337 9.62 -0.86 27.08
N ARG A 338 10.50 -1.44 26.28
CA ARG A 338 10.28 -2.74 25.63
C ARG A 338 11.38 -3.70 26.01
N GLU A 339 10.98 -4.83 26.55
CA GLU A 339 11.86 -5.93 26.94
C GLU A 339 11.49 -7.18 26.15
N ILE A 340 12.48 -7.81 25.53
CA ILE A 340 12.36 -9.12 24.91
C ILE A 340 13.26 -10.07 25.66
N ARG A 341 12.69 -11.17 26.15
CA ARG A 341 13.43 -12.30 26.71
C ARG A 341 13.23 -13.52 25.83
N VAL A 342 14.30 -14.25 25.58
CA VAL A 342 14.34 -15.40 24.68
C VAL A 342 14.95 -16.58 25.41
N LEU A 343 14.25 -17.70 25.40
CA LEU A 343 14.70 -18.97 25.93
C LEU A 343 14.78 -20.03 24.84
N PRO A 344 15.71 -21.02 24.94
CA PRO A 344 15.69 -22.13 24.00
C PRO A 344 14.45 -23.00 24.27
N ALA A 345 13.72 -23.37 23.21
CA ALA A 345 12.53 -24.21 23.38
C ALA A 345 12.87 -25.63 23.85
N SER A 346 14.12 -26.05 23.69
CA SER A 346 14.63 -27.33 24.18
C SER A 346 14.50 -27.51 25.70
N LEU A 347 14.35 -26.43 26.48
CA LEU A 347 14.02 -26.52 27.93
C LEU A 347 12.72 -27.27 28.17
N MET A 348 11.76 -27.21 27.23
CA MET A 348 10.49 -27.94 27.33
C MET A 348 10.66 -29.46 27.23
N LYS A 349 11.77 -29.98 26.70
CA LYS A 349 12.02 -31.44 26.60
C LYS A 349 11.88 -32.16 27.91
N THR A 350 12.27 -31.52 29.00
CA THR A 350 12.28 -32.16 30.35
C THR A 350 10.88 -32.51 30.87
N TYR A 351 9.86 -31.69 30.52
CA TYR A 351 8.52 -31.82 31.09
C TYR A 351 7.39 -31.95 30.10
N THR A 352 7.60 -31.51 28.85
CA THR A 352 6.53 -31.35 27.89
C THR A 352 6.97 -31.64 26.44
N GLN A 353 7.73 -32.74 26.26
CA GLN A 353 8.19 -33.19 24.94
C GLN A 353 7.03 -33.37 23.96
N ASP A 354 5.90 -33.88 24.40
CA ASP A 354 4.71 -34.09 23.59
C ASP A 354 4.10 -32.80 23.04
N ILE A 355 4.29 -31.66 23.74
CA ILE A 355 3.88 -30.34 23.22
C ILE A 355 4.87 -29.87 22.14
N LEU A 356 6.17 -30.06 22.42
CA LEU A 356 7.24 -29.68 21.50
C LEU A 356 7.09 -30.40 20.15
N ASP A 357 6.86 -31.71 20.18
CA ASP A 357 6.71 -32.58 19.01
C ASP A 357 5.53 -32.17 18.12
N LYS A 358 4.53 -31.51 18.68
CA LYS A 358 3.37 -30.99 17.91
C LYS A 358 3.68 -29.74 17.08
N TRP A 359 4.84 -29.10 17.29
CA TRP A 359 5.21 -27.84 16.64
C TRP A 359 6.49 -28.00 15.82
N VAL A 360 6.35 -28.32 14.55
CA VAL A 360 7.49 -28.54 13.64
C VAL A 360 8.41 -27.32 13.63
N GLY A 361 9.70 -27.55 13.80
CA GLY A 361 10.75 -26.52 13.86
C GLY A 361 10.90 -25.82 15.20
N LEU A 362 10.06 -26.11 16.22
CA LEU A 362 10.19 -25.49 17.53
C LEU A 362 11.32 -26.10 18.38
N GLU A 363 11.69 -27.35 18.16
CA GLU A 363 12.68 -28.07 18.96
C GLU A 363 14.04 -27.33 19.08
N ASP A 364 14.52 -26.78 17.97
CA ASP A 364 15.73 -25.96 17.91
C ASP A 364 15.45 -24.46 17.98
N GLY A 365 14.18 -24.11 18.14
CA GLY A 365 13.66 -22.75 18.17
C GLY A 365 13.67 -22.10 19.55
N CYS A 366 12.83 -21.08 19.69
CA CYS A 366 12.77 -20.27 20.91
C CYS A 366 11.36 -20.10 21.47
N LEU A 367 11.31 -19.96 22.80
CA LEU A 367 10.22 -19.33 23.53
C LEU A 367 10.56 -17.85 23.71
N VAL A 368 9.57 -16.98 23.53
CA VAL A 368 9.78 -15.53 23.59
C VAL A 368 8.76 -14.88 24.51
N MET A 369 9.24 -14.02 25.41
CA MET A 369 8.43 -13.10 26.20
C MET A 369 8.71 -11.67 25.73
N ALA A 370 7.67 -10.95 25.36
CA ALA A 370 7.71 -9.53 25.03
C ALA A 370 6.91 -8.74 26.07
N ARG A 371 7.57 -7.86 26.80
CA ARG A 371 6.93 -6.92 27.73
C ARG A 371 7.01 -5.51 27.16
N THR A 372 5.90 -4.81 27.20
CA THR A 372 5.83 -3.40 26.80
C THR A 372 5.17 -2.60 27.91
N LYS A 373 5.92 -1.70 28.51
CA LYS A 373 5.42 -0.74 29.50
C LYS A 373 5.33 0.64 28.86
N ARG A 374 4.17 1.26 29.00
CA ARG A 374 3.90 2.61 28.50
C ARG A 374 3.53 3.53 29.65
N THR A 375 4.18 4.65 29.74
CA THR A 375 3.90 5.70 30.73
C THR A 375 3.58 7.00 30.01
N PHE A 376 2.40 7.55 30.23
CA PHE A 376 1.94 8.77 29.59
C PHE A 376 2.18 9.98 30.49
N LYS A 377 2.82 11.05 29.95
CA LYS A 377 3.16 12.23 30.71
C LYS A 377 1.94 12.99 31.22
N ASP A 378 0.91 13.07 30.38
CA ASP A 378 -0.26 13.94 30.63
C ASP A 378 -1.47 13.16 31.14
N ASP A 379 -1.44 11.83 31.15
CA ASP A 379 -2.58 11.01 31.54
C ASP A 379 -2.14 9.63 32.06
N PRO A 380 -1.79 9.52 33.36
CA PRO A 380 -1.38 8.25 33.99
C PRO A 380 -2.45 7.15 33.94
N THR A 381 -3.73 7.49 33.68
CA THR A 381 -4.80 6.49 33.55
C THR A 381 -4.65 5.63 32.29
N LYS A 382 -3.83 6.07 31.34
CA LYS A 382 -3.47 5.32 30.12
C LYS A 382 -2.21 4.48 30.26
N ASP A 383 -1.56 4.53 31.41
CA ASP A 383 -0.39 3.69 31.65
C ASP A 383 -0.73 2.21 31.49
N SER A 384 0.17 1.47 30.89
CA SER A 384 -0.04 0.06 30.63
C SER A 384 1.25 -0.73 30.76
N ASP A 385 1.12 -1.96 31.25
CA ASP A 385 2.19 -2.96 31.30
C ASP A 385 1.65 -4.27 30.73
N GLU A 386 2.08 -4.60 29.54
CA GLU A 386 1.56 -5.72 28.77
C GLU A 386 2.65 -6.75 28.51
N VAL A 387 2.36 -8.02 28.81
CA VAL A 387 3.25 -9.16 28.51
C VAL A 387 2.57 -10.05 27.49
N ARG A 388 3.32 -10.41 26.45
CA ARG A 388 2.90 -11.33 25.39
C ARG A 388 3.93 -12.43 25.21
N TYR A 389 3.46 -13.61 24.83
CA TYR A 389 4.30 -14.77 24.60
C TYR A 389 4.24 -15.22 23.15
N PHE A 390 5.38 -15.73 22.65
CA PHE A 390 5.52 -16.21 21.28
C PHE A 390 6.34 -17.48 21.26
N ILE A 391 6.14 -18.27 20.19
CA ILE A 391 7.00 -19.38 19.80
C ILE A 391 7.57 -19.11 18.42
N THR A 392 8.79 -19.58 18.16
CA THR A 392 9.45 -19.37 16.87
C THR A 392 10.37 -20.54 16.52
N SER A 393 10.47 -20.84 15.23
CA SER A 393 11.45 -21.81 14.68
C SER A 393 12.85 -21.23 14.52
N LEU A 394 13.03 -19.91 14.71
CA LEU A 394 14.36 -19.31 14.67
C LEU A 394 15.26 -19.91 15.74
N ASN A 395 16.42 -20.42 15.32
CA ASN A 395 17.36 -21.11 16.19
C ASN A 395 17.87 -20.19 17.30
N PHE A 396 17.89 -20.70 18.53
CA PHE A 396 18.33 -19.96 19.72
C PHE A 396 19.80 -19.56 19.67
N ASP A 397 20.68 -20.35 19.00
CA ASP A 397 22.12 -20.08 18.92
C ASP A 397 22.46 -19.04 17.85
N ARG A 398 21.47 -18.59 17.09
CA ARG A 398 21.66 -17.52 16.12
C ARG A 398 22.23 -16.27 16.79
N ALA A 399 23.24 -15.67 16.16
CA ALA A 399 23.79 -14.41 16.63
C ALA A 399 22.69 -13.33 16.69
N HIS A 400 22.67 -12.59 17.80
CA HIS A 400 21.69 -11.51 18.03
C HIS A 400 20.23 -11.95 17.98
N ILE A 401 19.89 -13.15 18.46
CA ILE A 401 18.52 -13.68 18.40
C ILE A 401 17.51 -12.76 19.10
N ALA A 402 17.81 -12.21 20.29
CA ALA A 402 16.90 -11.36 21.02
C ALA A 402 16.62 -10.01 20.29
N PRO A 403 17.60 -9.25 19.79
CA PRO A 403 17.36 -8.09 18.91
C PRO A 403 16.61 -8.46 17.62
N THR A 404 16.90 -9.63 17.03
CA THR A 404 16.20 -10.10 15.82
C THR A 404 14.72 -10.31 16.10
N LEU A 405 14.37 -10.99 17.19
CA LEU A 405 12.98 -11.23 17.59
C LEU A 405 12.27 -9.95 18.02
N ALA A 406 12.98 -9.01 18.66
CA ALA A 406 12.44 -7.68 18.94
C ALA A 406 12.00 -6.97 17.64
N ARG A 407 12.83 -7.04 16.58
CA ARG A 407 12.49 -6.51 15.25
C ARG A 407 11.30 -7.25 14.64
N VAL A 408 11.32 -8.58 14.63
CA VAL A 408 10.26 -9.42 14.03
C VAL A 408 8.90 -9.13 14.68
N ILE A 409 8.83 -9.13 16.02
CA ILE A 409 7.59 -8.88 16.76
C ILE A 409 7.09 -7.44 16.50
N ARG A 410 7.99 -6.45 16.49
CA ARG A 410 7.62 -5.07 16.19
C ARG A 410 7.11 -4.90 14.75
N ARG A 411 7.73 -5.58 13.79
CA ARG A 411 7.33 -5.54 12.37
C ARG A 411 5.95 -6.11 12.15
N HIS A 412 5.51 -7.11 12.92
CA HIS A 412 4.14 -7.61 12.82
C HIS A 412 3.09 -6.49 12.98
N TRP A 413 3.28 -5.56 13.92
CA TRP A 413 2.37 -4.43 14.14
C TRP A 413 2.32 -3.42 12.99
N MET A 414 3.24 -3.49 12.05
CA MET A 414 3.20 -2.62 10.88
C MET A 414 2.03 -2.97 9.95
N VAL A 415 1.53 -4.20 9.97
CA VAL A 415 0.33 -4.55 9.19
C VAL A 415 -0.86 -3.70 9.62
N GLU A 416 -1.05 -3.48 10.92
CA GLU A 416 -2.13 -2.63 11.44
C GLU A 416 -1.89 -1.14 11.14
N ASN A 417 -0.69 -0.64 11.43
CA ASN A 417 -0.37 0.79 11.40
C ASN A 417 -0.07 1.31 9.98
N SER A 418 0.56 0.50 9.13
CA SER A 418 0.97 0.93 7.78
C SER A 418 -0.01 0.47 6.71
N LEU A 419 -0.49 -0.80 6.77
CA LEU A 419 -1.40 -1.31 5.74
C LEU A 419 -2.87 -1.00 6.10
N HIS A 420 -3.40 -1.53 7.21
CA HIS A 420 -4.83 -1.44 7.52
C HIS A 420 -5.28 0.00 7.72
N TRP A 421 -4.51 0.80 8.47
CA TRP A 421 -4.81 2.21 8.65
C TRP A 421 -4.88 2.98 7.32
N VAL A 422 -3.93 2.75 6.41
CA VAL A 422 -3.94 3.42 5.09
C VAL A 422 -5.13 2.96 4.26
N LEU A 423 -5.44 1.65 4.25
CA LEU A 423 -6.60 1.12 3.53
C LEU A 423 -7.91 1.73 4.05
N ASP A 424 -8.07 1.91 5.35
CA ASP A 424 -9.29 2.45 5.94
C ASP A 424 -9.38 3.98 5.83
N VAL A 425 -8.31 4.69 6.17
CA VAL A 425 -8.32 6.16 6.20
C VAL A 425 -8.11 6.74 4.79
N THR A 426 -7.11 6.22 4.06
CA THR A 426 -6.71 6.78 2.76
C THR A 426 -7.59 6.29 1.63
N PHE A 427 -7.95 5.00 1.61
CA PHE A 427 -8.77 4.40 0.54
C PHE A 427 -10.23 4.24 0.94
N GLY A 428 -10.60 4.49 2.19
CA GLY A 428 -11.98 4.37 2.68
C GLY A 428 -12.52 2.94 2.58
N GLN A 429 -11.67 1.93 2.80
CA GLN A 429 -12.05 0.52 2.65
C GLN A 429 -13.20 0.16 3.59
N ASP A 430 -13.14 0.59 4.84
CA ASP A 430 -14.19 0.42 5.84
C ASP A 430 -15.53 1.07 5.47
N ARG A 431 -15.54 2.05 4.56
CA ARG A 431 -16.75 2.74 4.09
C ARG A 431 -17.39 2.06 2.88
N THR A 432 -16.82 0.97 2.40
CA THR A 432 -17.32 0.24 1.22
C THR A 432 -18.59 -0.51 1.56
N GLN A 433 -19.74 0.04 1.18
CA GLN A 433 -21.08 -0.51 1.49
C GLN A 433 -21.52 -1.66 0.56
N CYS A 434 -20.75 -2.00 -0.45
CA CYS A 434 -21.12 -3.05 -1.40
C CYS A 434 -20.98 -4.43 -0.78
N ARG A 435 -22.09 -5.19 -0.77
CA ARG A 435 -22.15 -6.56 -0.22
C ARG A 435 -21.80 -7.66 -1.22
N ASN A 436 -21.64 -7.32 -2.50
CA ASN A 436 -21.28 -8.30 -3.53
C ASN A 436 -19.82 -8.76 -3.32
N GLY A 437 -19.61 -10.07 -3.16
CA GLY A 437 -18.29 -10.65 -2.88
C GLY A 437 -17.26 -10.37 -3.96
N ASP A 438 -17.64 -10.56 -5.24
CA ASP A 438 -16.74 -10.31 -6.37
C ASP A 438 -16.29 -8.83 -6.41
N PHE A 439 -17.24 -7.90 -6.21
CA PHE A 439 -16.91 -6.48 -6.16
C PHE A 439 -15.95 -6.17 -5.00
N LEU A 440 -16.20 -6.75 -3.84
CA LEU A 440 -15.38 -6.52 -2.65
C LEU A 440 -13.96 -7.08 -2.85
N ALA A 441 -13.84 -8.30 -3.36
CA ALA A 441 -12.57 -8.92 -3.68
C ALA A 441 -11.76 -8.07 -4.68
N GLY A 442 -12.39 -7.65 -5.78
CA GLY A 442 -11.76 -6.79 -6.79
C GLY A 442 -11.37 -5.41 -6.25
N LYS A 443 -12.25 -4.78 -5.46
CA LYS A 443 -12.01 -3.46 -4.88
C LYS A 443 -10.87 -3.49 -3.87
N THR A 444 -10.84 -4.47 -2.98
CA THR A 444 -9.77 -4.59 -1.98
C THR A 444 -8.42 -4.92 -2.63
N ALA A 445 -8.41 -5.72 -3.70
CA ALA A 445 -7.20 -6.00 -4.48
C ALA A 445 -6.65 -4.74 -5.17
N LEU A 446 -7.51 -3.95 -5.82
CA LEU A 446 -7.13 -2.68 -6.43
C LEU A 446 -6.58 -1.68 -5.40
N ASN A 447 -7.19 -1.59 -4.23
CA ASN A 447 -6.67 -0.74 -3.16
C ASN A 447 -5.24 -1.14 -2.77
N LYS A 448 -4.94 -2.44 -2.71
CA LYS A 448 -3.60 -2.95 -2.38
C LYS A 448 -2.59 -2.77 -3.50
N LEU A 449 -3.02 -2.94 -4.74
CA LEU A 449 -2.18 -2.62 -5.89
C LEU A 449 -1.75 -1.14 -5.86
N ILE A 450 -2.71 -0.24 -5.65
CA ILE A 450 -2.44 1.20 -5.54
C ILE A 450 -1.57 1.51 -4.32
N PHE A 451 -1.81 0.82 -3.19
CA PHE A 451 -0.96 0.92 -2.00
C PHE A 451 0.49 0.53 -2.30
N ASN A 452 0.71 -0.59 -2.99
CA ASN A 452 2.04 -1.07 -3.37
C ASN A 452 2.76 -0.06 -4.28
N LEU A 453 2.06 0.49 -5.26
CA LEU A 453 2.59 1.55 -6.12
C LEU A 453 3.00 2.79 -5.32
N MET A 454 2.18 3.22 -4.36
CA MET A 454 2.51 4.34 -3.47
C MET A 454 3.72 4.05 -2.56
N SER A 455 3.87 2.82 -2.07
CA SER A 455 5.03 2.41 -1.28
C SER A 455 6.32 2.50 -2.11
N LYS A 456 6.26 2.06 -3.38
CA LYS A 456 7.42 2.17 -4.27
C LYS A 456 7.78 3.62 -4.58
N VAL A 457 6.80 4.50 -4.78
CA VAL A 457 7.05 5.95 -4.94
C VAL A 457 7.79 6.51 -3.73
N GLN A 458 7.38 6.12 -2.52
CA GLN A 458 8.07 6.54 -1.29
C GLN A 458 9.53 6.09 -1.30
N SER A 459 9.77 4.80 -1.59
CA SER A 459 11.12 4.24 -1.66
C SER A 459 12.02 4.97 -2.65
N ILE A 460 11.53 5.21 -3.87
CA ILE A 460 12.27 5.96 -4.90
C ILE A 460 12.59 7.39 -4.45
N GLU A 461 11.65 8.07 -3.78
CA GLU A 461 11.90 9.42 -3.26
C GLU A 461 12.92 9.43 -2.12
N GLU A 462 12.86 8.45 -1.22
CA GLU A 462 13.85 8.30 -0.15
C GLU A 462 15.24 8.07 -0.71
N GLU A 463 15.38 7.20 -1.71
CA GLU A 463 16.63 6.95 -2.41
C GLU A 463 17.19 8.21 -3.11
N LYS A 464 16.31 8.94 -3.83
CA LYS A 464 16.70 10.16 -4.56
C LYS A 464 17.06 11.34 -3.65
N THR A 465 16.40 11.46 -2.51
CA THR A 465 16.52 12.65 -1.65
C THR A 465 17.34 12.43 -0.38
N GLY A 466 17.57 11.17 0.01
CA GLY A 466 18.16 10.81 1.30
C GLY A 466 17.31 11.24 2.51
N ARG A 467 16.03 11.59 2.30
CA ARG A 467 15.11 12.05 3.33
C ARG A 467 13.91 11.13 3.40
N GLN A 468 13.33 11.00 4.59
CA GLN A 468 12.07 10.26 4.74
C GLN A 468 10.98 10.82 3.82
N ALA A 469 10.39 9.97 3.02
CA ALA A 469 9.35 10.36 2.08
C ALA A 469 8.07 10.83 2.79
N PRO A 470 7.24 11.65 2.11
CA PRO A 470 5.96 12.07 2.64
C PRO A 470 5.03 10.88 2.87
N HIS A 471 4.15 10.98 3.85
CA HIS A 471 3.10 9.98 4.08
C HIS A 471 2.22 9.78 2.84
N LYS A 472 1.71 8.56 2.63
CA LYS A 472 0.85 8.18 1.49
C LYS A 472 -0.32 9.15 1.20
N PRO A 473 -1.02 9.75 2.20
CA PRO A 473 -2.01 10.80 1.93
C PRO A 473 -1.48 12.02 1.19
N SER A 474 -0.23 12.43 1.47
CA SER A 474 0.41 13.57 0.78
C SER A 474 0.81 13.24 -0.65
N ILE A 475 1.12 11.99 -0.93
CA ILE A 475 1.44 11.51 -2.27
C ILE A 475 0.22 11.64 -3.20
N LYS A 476 -0.99 11.33 -2.72
CA LYS A 476 -2.23 11.52 -3.49
C LYS A 476 -2.39 12.93 -4.05
N VAL A 477 -2.12 13.95 -3.24
CA VAL A 477 -2.24 15.35 -3.66
C VAL A 477 -1.27 15.64 -4.81
N ARG A 478 -0.07 15.06 -4.78
CA ARG A 478 0.93 15.26 -5.83
C ARG A 478 0.60 14.50 -7.12
N LEU A 479 -0.09 13.37 -7.00
CA LEU A 479 -0.51 12.52 -8.12
C LEU A 479 -1.91 12.88 -8.64
N SER A 480 -2.44 14.06 -8.31
CA SER A 480 -3.80 14.48 -8.67
C SER A 480 -4.03 14.62 -10.19
N THR A 481 -2.97 14.80 -10.98
CA THR A 481 -3.08 14.85 -12.44
C THR A 481 -2.70 13.52 -13.10
N PRO A 482 -3.35 13.13 -14.22
CA PRO A 482 -3.01 11.91 -14.95
C PRO A 482 -1.54 11.85 -15.33
N LYS A 483 -0.94 12.96 -15.74
CA LYS A 483 0.47 13.02 -16.12
C LYS A 483 1.40 12.71 -14.94
N ALA A 484 1.14 13.26 -13.75
CA ALA A 484 1.93 12.97 -12.56
C ALA A 484 1.80 11.51 -12.13
N ALA A 485 0.57 10.96 -12.17
CA ALA A 485 0.32 9.56 -11.85
C ALA A 485 0.96 8.61 -12.89
N MET A 486 0.92 8.96 -14.17
CA MET A 486 1.54 8.19 -15.24
C MET A 486 3.06 8.21 -15.14
N SER A 487 3.68 9.35 -14.85
CA SER A 487 5.13 9.44 -14.63
C SER A 487 5.63 8.49 -13.56
N VAL A 488 4.86 8.35 -12.46
CA VAL A 488 5.17 7.39 -11.39
C VAL A 488 5.06 5.94 -11.88
N LEU A 489 4.02 5.63 -12.65
CA LEU A 489 3.88 4.30 -13.24
C LEU A 489 5.00 4.00 -14.23
N SER A 490 5.45 4.99 -15.00
CA SER A 490 6.57 4.85 -15.93
C SER A 490 7.87 4.53 -15.18
N GLU A 491 8.21 5.29 -14.15
CA GLU A 491 9.39 5.01 -13.31
C GLU A 491 9.31 3.61 -12.66
N PHE A 492 8.12 3.19 -12.27
CA PHE A 492 7.90 1.85 -11.72
C PHE A 492 8.18 0.76 -12.77
N ILE A 493 7.66 0.91 -13.99
CA ILE A 493 7.82 -0.07 -15.07
C ILE A 493 9.26 -0.13 -15.57
N GLU A 494 9.93 1.01 -15.72
CA GLU A 494 11.35 1.06 -16.07
C GLU A 494 12.23 0.35 -15.03
N SER A 495 11.96 0.59 -13.74
CA SER A 495 12.66 -0.12 -12.67
C SER A 495 12.40 -1.62 -12.72
N TRP A 496 11.23 -2.04 -13.19
CA TRP A 496 10.88 -3.44 -13.37
C TRP A 496 11.61 -4.10 -14.53
N ASP A 497 11.63 -3.45 -15.71
CA ASP A 497 12.27 -4.02 -16.90
C ASP A 497 13.81 -4.07 -16.77
N SER A 498 14.38 -3.18 -15.96
CA SER A 498 15.81 -3.23 -15.62
C SER A 498 16.20 -4.36 -14.65
N MET A 499 15.20 -4.98 -13.97
CA MET A 499 15.40 -6.10 -13.03
C MET A 499 15.16 -7.48 -13.66
N LYS A 500 14.62 -7.55 -14.88
CA LYS A 500 14.49 -8.80 -15.65
C LYS A 500 15.78 -9.14 -16.39
#